data_af611414315b0cddc7d98a95b1f73b61
#
_entry.id   af611414315b0cddc7d98a95b1f73b61
#
_cell.length_a   1.000
_cell.length_b   1.000
_cell.length_c   1.000
_cell.angle_alpha   90.00
_cell.angle_beta   90.00
_cell.angle_gamma   90.00
#
_symmetry.space_group_name_H-M   'P 1'
#
loop_
_entity.id
_entity.type
_entity.pdbx_description
1 polymer ?
#
loop_
_entity_poly.entity_id
_entity_poly.type
_entity_poly.pdbx_seq_one_letter_code
_entity_poly.pdbx_strand_id
1 'polypeptide(L)'
;MDLPAGITKAGESITGEEWRILGHIYHAKHECDSSFSFETYDPAGTFVPPHIHTTQDEFIYVLEGRFDLYLDGQWTQAHPGDLVRMPKGVPHGYYNKTDKPSRALFWVSPAGKLKNLFEQLHDLTDPDEVVKRSAAHDVDFLPPDAVKGG
;
A
#
# COMPACT_ATOMS: atom_id res chain seq x y z
N MET A 1 2.34 -10.19 -17.64
CA MET A 1 1.73 -9.35 -18.71
C MET A 1 2.69 -8.24 -19.08
N ASP A 2 2.98 -8.09 -20.34
CA ASP A 2 3.80 -6.99 -20.82
C ASP A 2 2.90 -5.88 -21.37
N LEU A 3 2.95 -4.73 -20.75
CA LEU A 3 2.19 -3.57 -21.21
C LEU A 3 3.02 -2.80 -22.25
N PRO A 4 2.38 -2.30 -23.32
CA PRO A 4 3.10 -1.47 -24.28
C PRO A 4 3.48 -0.13 -23.67
N ALA A 5 4.41 0.57 -24.28
CA ALA A 5 4.72 1.95 -23.92
C ALA A 5 3.45 2.79 -23.99
N GLY A 6 3.23 3.63 -22.99
CA GLY A 6 2.03 4.44 -22.93
C GLY A 6 1.91 5.21 -21.61
N ILE A 7 0.75 5.79 -21.40
CA ILE A 7 0.43 6.60 -20.23
C ILE A 7 -0.81 6.03 -19.56
N THR A 8 -0.70 5.73 -18.27
CA THR A 8 -1.87 5.49 -17.43
C THR A 8 -2.26 6.83 -16.82
N LYS A 9 -3.37 7.39 -17.27
CA LYS A 9 -3.77 8.76 -16.92
C LYS A 9 -4.19 8.89 -15.47
N ALA A 10 -4.17 10.12 -14.96
CA ALA A 10 -4.63 10.44 -13.61
C ALA A 10 -6.05 9.90 -13.39
N GLY A 11 -6.25 9.26 -12.23
CA GLY A 11 -7.54 8.68 -11.87
C GLY A 11 -7.94 7.41 -12.61
N GLU A 12 -7.11 6.92 -13.51
CA GLU A 12 -7.36 5.69 -14.26
C GLU A 12 -6.43 4.56 -13.82
N SER A 13 -6.82 3.32 -14.12
CA SER A 13 -6.00 2.14 -13.88
C SER A 13 -5.71 1.42 -15.19
N ILE A 14 -4.66 0.58 -15.20
CA ILE A 14 -4.29 -0.23 -16.37
C ILE A 14 -5.36 -1.25 -16.75
N THR A 15 -6.20 -1.65 -15.77
CA THR A 15 -7.25 -2.68 -15.96
C THR A 15 -8.66 -2.08 -16.05
N GLY A 16 -8.80 -0.78 -15.82
CA GLY A 16 -10.10 -0.15 -15.64
C GLY A 16 -10.75 -0.43 -14.30
N GLU A 17 -10.07 -1.18 -13.42
CA GLU A 17 -10.60 -1.57 -12.11
C GLU A 17 -10.17 -0.58 -11.04
N GLU A 18 -11.04 -0.44 -10.04
CA GLU A 18 -10.77 0.31 -8.82
C GLU A 18 -10.92 -0.66 -7.66
N TRP A 19 -9.91 -0.74 -6.80
CA TRP A 19 -9.98 -1.62 -5.62
C TRP A 19 -10.28 -0.82 -4.37
N ARG A 20 -11.30 -1.24 -3.64
CA ARG A 20 -11.64 -0.68 -2.33
C ARG A 20 -11.12 -1.65 -1.27
N ILE A 21 -10.10 -1.22 -0.53
CA ILE A 21 -9.39 -2.07 0.43
C ILE A 21 -9.28 -1.32 1.75
N LEU A 22 -9.94 -1.82 2.80
CA LEU A 22 -9.86 -1.26 4.16
C LEU A 22 -10.14 0.26 4.22
N GLY A 23 -11.05 0.75 3.38
CA GLY A 23 -11.38 2.16 3.28
C GLY A 23 -10.54 2.95 2.28
N HIS A 24 -9.46 2.39 1.78
CA HIS A 24 -8.62 3.00 0.76
C HIS A 24 -9.14 2.68 -0.64
N ILE A 25 -8.81 3.54 -1.60
CA ILE A 25 -9.06 3.28 -3.02
C ILE A 25 -7.72 3.17 -3.74
N TYR A 26 -7.51 2.07 -4.47
CA TYR A 26 -6.28 1.81 -5.20
C TYR A 26 -6.54 1.70 -6.70
N HIS A 27 -5.68 2.34 -7.49
CA HIS A 27 -5.66 2.21 -8.94
C HIS A 27 -4.31 1.68 -9.39
N ALA A 28 -4.28 0.50 -10.02
CA ALA A 28 -3.05 -0.04 -10.59
C ALA A 28 -2.56 0.85 -11.73
N LYS A 29 -1.31 1.30 -11.68
CA LYS A 29 -0.74 2.19 -12.69
C LYS A 29 0.16 1.47 -13.67
N HIS A 30 0.85 0.42 -13.24
CA HIS A 30 1.71 -0.40 -14.08
C HIS A 30 2.00 -1.73 -13.41
N GLU A 31 2.24 -2.77 -14.22
CA GLU A 31 2.72 -4.07 -13.76
C GLU A 31 3.68 -4.66 -14.79
N CYS A 32 4.82 -5.13 -14.31
CA CYS A 32 5.75 -5.97 -15.04
C CYS A 32 6.43 -6.89 -14.02
N ASP A 33 7.30 -7.79 -14.46
CA ASP A 33 7.93 -8.74 -13.52
C ASP A 33 8.73 -8.05 -12.43
N SER A 34 9.38 -6.94 -12.75
CA SER A 34 10.26 -6.24 -11.82
C SER A 34 9.55 -5.26 -10.90
N SER A 35 8.31 -4.85 -11.19
CA SER A 35 7.58 -3.92 -10.33
C SER A 35 6.07 -3.93 -10.59
N PHE A 36 5.34 -3.55 -9.54
CA PHE A 36 3.92 -3.26 -9.60
C PHE A 36 3.69 -1.92 -8.91
N SER A 37 3.07 -0.97 -9.60
CA SER A 37 2.79 0.36 -9.03
C SER A 37 1.29 0.64 -9.00
N PHE A 38 0.87 1.34 -7.94
CA PHE A 38 -0.52 1.71 -7.75
C PHE A 38 -0.61 3.06 -7.06
N GLU A 39 -1.62 3.83 -7.43
CA GLU A 39 -1.92 5.11 -6.80
C GLU A 39 -3.02 4.91 -5.77
N THR A 40 -2.90 5.56 -4.62
CA THR A 40 -3.85 5.44 -3.53
C THR A 40 -4.62 6.74 -3.34
N TYR A 41 -5.88 6.59 -2.93
CA TYR A 41 -6.69 7.65 -2.34
C TYR A 41 -7.05 7.18 -0.93
N ASP A 42 -6.61 7.94 0.06
CA ASP A 42 -6.67 7.55 1.46
C ASP A 42 -7.48 8.57 2.24
N PRO A 43 -8.79 8.33 2.44
CA PRO A 43 -9.64 9.24 3.22
C PRO A 43 -9.11 9.45 4.64
N ALA A 44 -9.56 10.55 5.27
CA ALA A 44 -9.21 10.86 6.65
C ALA A 44 -9.53 9.68 7.56
N GLY A 45 -8.59 9.32 8.44
CA GLY A 45 -8.76 8.25 9.42
C GLY A 45 -8.46 6.85 8.90
N THR A 46 -8.15 6.69 7.61
CA THR A 46 -7.79 5.36 7.09
C THR A 46 -6.36 4.99 7.44
N PHE A 47 -6.12 3.67 7.52
CA PHE A 47 -4.77 3.18 7.81
C PHE A 47 -4.62 1.75 7.34
N VAL A 48 -3.37 1.36 7.09
CA VAL A 48 -2.96 -0.03 6.96
C VAL A 48 -2.01 -0.32 8.11
N PRO A 49 -2.39 -1.22 9.04
CA PRO A 49 -1.57 -1.47 10.22
C PRO A 49 -0.23 -2.09 9.85
N PRO A 50 0.75 -2.06 10.76
CA PRO A 50 2.08 -2.56 10.49
C PRO A 50 2.10 -4.00 10.01
N HIS A 51 2.89 -4.23 8.96
CA HIS A 51 3.06 -5.51 8.30
C HIS A 51 4.46 -5.58 7.69
N ILE A 52 4.81 -6.77 7.23
CA ILE A 52 6.11 -7.05 6.60
C ILE A 52 5.85 -7.63 5.22
N HIS A 53 6.51 -7.08 4.20
CA HIS A 53 6.62 -7.73 2.89
C HIS A 53 7.84 -8.64 2.93
N THR A 54 7.63 -9.95 2.83
CA THR A 54 8.71 -10.92 2.99
C THR A 54 9.57 -11.09 1.75
N THR A 55 9.06 -10.67 0.58
CA THR A 55 9.74 -10.91 -0.71
C THR A 55 9.89 -9.66 -1.58
N GLN A 56 9.47 -8.50 -1.07
CA GLN A 56 9.44 -7.27 -1.88
C GLN A 56 9.99 -6.08 -1.11
N ASP A 57 10.69 -5.18 -1.82
CA ASP A 57 10.89 -3.82 -1.35
C ASP A 57 9.65 -3.00 -1.72
N GLU A 58 9.25 -2.05 -0.87
CA GLU A 58 8.13 -1.16 -1.15
C GLU A 58 8.55 0.30 -0.99
N PHE A 59 7.93 1.16 -1.79
CA PHE A 59 8.21 2.58 -1.80
C PHE A 59 6.92 3.37 -1.87
N ILE A 60 6.91 4.56 -1.24
CA ILE A 60 5.81 5.52 -1.33
C ILE A 60 6.36 6.86 -1.77
N TYR A 61 5.77 7.43 -2.81
CA TYR A 61 6.00 8.83 -3.17
C TYR A 61 4.73 9.61 -2.88
N VAL A 62 4.79 10.53 -1.90
CA VAL A 62 3.61 11.26 -1.44
C VAL A 62 3.24 12.32 -2.45
N LEU A 63 1.98 12.34 -2.89
CA LEU A 63 1.45 13.29 -3.87
C LEU A 63 0.64 14.41 -3.21
N GLU A 64 -0.13 14.08 -2.17
CA GLU A 64 -1.03 15.02 -1.53
C GLU A 64 -1.24 14.62 -0.07
N GLY A 65 -1.41 15.62 0.81
CA GLY A 65 -1.70 15.38 2.21
C GLY A 65 -0.47 14.99 3.01
N ARG A 66 -0.69 14.16 4.04
CA ARG A 66 0.37 13.72 4.94
C ARG A 66 0.09 12.27 5.34
N PHE A 67 1.15 11.50 5.48
CA PHE A 67 1.07 10.17 6.08
C PHE A 67 1.88 10.13 7.36
N ASP A 68 1.28 9.57 8.41
CA ASP A 68 2.01 9.15 9.60
C ASP A 68 2.43 7.69 9.37
N LEU A 69 3.70 7.40 9.56
CA LEU A 69 4.30 6.13 9.20
C LEU A 69 4.92 5.46 10.40
N TYR A 70 4.67 4.17 10.54
CA TYR A 70 5.44 3.29 11.40
C TYR A 70 6.50 2.62 10.54
N LEU A 71 7.77 2.93 10.79
CA LEU A 71 8.90 2.40 10.03
C LEU A 71 9.92 1.80 10.99
N ASP A 72 10.05 0.47 10.96
CA ASP A 72 11.07 -0.26 11.74
C ASP A 72 11.12 0.19 13.21
N GLY A 73 9.96 0.27 13.85
CA GLY A 73 9.85 0.64 15.26
C GLY A 73 9.79 2.14 15.54
N GLN A 74 9.87 3.00 14.53
CA GLN A 74 9.85 4.45 14.68
C GLN A 74 8.63 5.06 14.01
N TRP A 75 8.01 6.03 14.68
CA TRP A 75 6.95 6.84 14.09
C TRP A 75 7.56 8.07 13.41
N THR A 76 7.13 8.36 12.20
CA THR A 76 7.58 9.52 11.42
C THR A 76 6.46 10.01 10.51
N GLN A 77 6.70 11.09 9.79
CA GLN A 77 5.72 11.69 8.88
C GLN A 77 6.34 11.90 7.51
N ALA A 78 5.53 11.70 6.47
CA ALA A 78 5.91 12.01 5.09
C ALA A 78 4.93 13.02 4.51
N HIS A 79 5.46 13.94 3.72
CA HIS A 79 4.75 15.05 3.10
C HIS A 79 4.92 15.01 1.57
N PRO A 80 4.11 15.76 0.81
CA PRO A 80 4.22 15.76 -0.64
C PRO A 80 5.64 15.98 -1.14
N GLY A 81 6.08 15.12 -2.05
CA GLY A 81 7.45 15.11 -2.57
C GLY A 81 8.42 14.22 -1.82
N ASP A 82 8.04 13.70 -0.66
CA ASP A 82 8.90 12.78 0.10
C ASP A 82 8.82 11.35 -0.48
N LEU A 83 9.96 10.68 -0.51
CA LEU A 83 10.05 9.27 -0.87
C LEU A 83 10.28 8.45 0.40
N VAL A 84 9.37 7.51 0.67
CA VAL A 84 9.46 6.58 1.79
C VAL A 84 10.06 5.27 1.29
N ARG A 85 11.09 4.78 1.97
CA ARG A 85 11.71 3.48 1.65
C ARG A 85 11.29 2.47 2.71
N MET A 86 10.73 1.36 2.25
CA MET A 86 10.29 0.26 3.12
C MET A 86 10.94 -1.04 2.62
N PRO A 87 12.20 -1.28 3.02
CA PRO A 87 12.93 -2.47 2.56
C PRO A 87 12.23 -3.77 2.94
N LYS A 88 12.44 -4.78 2.14
CA LYS A 88 11.98 -6.15 2.39
C LYS A 88 12.31 -6.57 3.82
N GLY A 89 11.33 -7.17 4.51
CA GLY A 89 11.53 -7.68 5.86
C GLY A 89 11.40 -6.64 6.97
N VAL A 90 11.26 -5.36 6.63
CA VAL A 90 11.14 -4.28 7.61
C VAL A 90 9.68 -3.98 7.91
N PRO A 91 9.26 -4.02 9.20
CA PRO A 91 7.88 -3.69 9.56
C PRO A 91 7.52 -2.26 9.21
N HIS A 92 6.37 -2.08 8.57
CA HIS A 92 5.87 -0.74 8.25
C HIS A 92 4.34 -0.71 8.21
N GLY A 93 3.79 0.47 8.46
CA GLY A 93 2.37 0.75 8.33
C GLY A 93 2.18 2.22 8.00
N TYR A 94 1.02 2.57 7.42
CA TYR A 94 0.76 3.96 7.08
C TYR A 94 -0.65 4.37 7.48
N TYR A 95 -0.77 5.63 7.90
CA TYR A 95 -1.97 6.17 8.53
C TYR A 95 -2.22 7.57 7.98
N ASN A 96 -3.48 7.86 7.66
CA ASN A 96 -3.90 9.25 7.46
C ASN A 96 -4.59 9.74 8.74
N LYS A 97 -3.81 10.37 9.61
CA LYS A 97 -4.31 10.94 10.88
C LYS A 97 -4.78 12.39 10.73
N THR A 98 -4.90 12.88 9.50
CA THR A 98 -5.39 14.24 9.24
C THR A 98 -6.91 14.22 9.02
N ASP A 99 -7.49 15.40 8.84
CA ASP A 99 -8.92 15.56 8.55
C ASP A 99 -9.23 15.68 7.05
N LYS A 100 -8.25 15.43 6.20
CA LYS A 100 -8.36 15.53 4.74
C LYS A 100 -7.84 14.28 4.07
N PRO A 101 -8.24 14.02 2.80
CA PRO A 101 -7.67 12.91 2.06
C PRO A 101 -6.17 13.07 1.82
N SER A 102 -5.45 11.96 1.77
CA SER A 102 -4.07 11.89 1.31
C SER A 102 -3.99 11.02 0.07
N ARG A 103 -2.99 11.26 -0.78
CA ARG A 103 -2.75 10.48 -2.00
C ARG A 103 -1.28 10.21 -2.17
N ALA A 104 -0.96 9.05 -2.70
CA ALA A 104 0.43 8.67 -2.94
C ALA A 104 0.54 7.67 -4.09
N LEU A 105 1.74 7.60 -4.66
CA LEU A 105 2.13 6.53 -5.57
C LEU A 105 2.95 5.52 -4.78
N PHE A 106 2.50 4.26 -4.82
CA PHE A 106 3.19 3.14 -4.20
C PHE A 106 3.75 2.25 -5.30
N TRP A 107 4.88 1.60 -5.04
CA TRP A 107 5.31 0.48 -5.88
C TRP A 107 6.12 -0.52 -5.10
N VAL A 108 6.09 -1.77 -5.57
CA VAL A 108 6.85 -2.88 -5.00
C VAL A 108 7.79 -3.45 -6.06
N SER A 109 8.90 -3.99 -5.61
CA SER A 109 9.90 -4.62 -6.47
C SER A 109 10.44 -5.88 -5.78
N PRO A 110 10.31 -7.05 -6.41
CA PRO A 110 9.58 -7.38 -7.64
C PRO A 110 8.07 -7.24 -7.49
N ALA A 111 7.33 -7.40 -8.58
CA ALA A 111 5.87 -7.32 -8.55
C ALA A 111 5.23 -8.38 -7.64
N GLY A 112 5.77 -9.59 -7.66
CA GLY A 112 5.32 -10.68 -6.79
C GLY A 112 3.82 -10.95 -6.91
N LYS A 113 3.19 -11.16 -5.75
CA LYS A 113 1.77 -11.53 -5.65
C LYS A 113 0.86 -10.39 -5.19
N LEU A 114 1.37 -9.17 -5.12
CA LEU A 114 0.61 -8.08 -4.48
C LEU A 114 -0.66 -7.71 -5.25
N LYS A 115 -0.60 -7.68 -6.58
CA LYS A 115 -1.79 -7.40 -7.39
C LYS A 115 -2.87 -8.46 -7.15
N ASN A 116 -2.50 -9.74 -7.15
CA ASN A 116 -3.44 -10.82 -6.86
C ASN A 116 -4.04 -10.68 -5.46
N LEU A 117 -3.24 -10.27 -4.49
CA LEU A 117 -3.74 -10.01 -3.14
C LEU A 117 -4.80 -8.92 -3.16
N PHE A 118 -4.54 -7.79 -3.83
CA PHE A 118 -5.51 -6.69 -3.90
C PHE A 118 -6.82 -7.11 -4.54
N GLU A 119 -6.77 -7.94 -5.57
CA GLU A 119 -7.99 -8.49 -6.18
C GLU A 119 -8.82 -9.30 -5.17
N GLN A 120 -8.16 -10.03 -4.26
CA GLN A 120 -8.83 -10.80 -3.22
C GLN A 120 -9.30 -9.95 -2.04
N LEU A 121 -8.61 -8.84 -1.75
CA LEU A 121 -8.99 -7.95 -0.64
C LEU A 121 -10.09 -6.97 -1.01
N HIS A 122 -10.37 -6.79 -2.29
CA HIS A 122 -11.38 -5.83 -2.77
C HIS A 122 -12.74 -6.13 -2.10
N ASP A 123 -13.28 -5.10 -1.42
CA ASP A 123 -14.55 -5.14 -0.69
C ASP A 123 -14.60 -6.20 0.45
N LEU A 124 -13.44 -6.72 0.85
CA LEU A 124 -13.37 -7.65 1.97
C LEU A 124 -13.40 -6.89 3.29
N THR A 125 -14.27 -7.30 4.22
CA THR A 125 -14.47 -6.60 5.50
C THR A 125 -14.05 -7.42 6.71
N ASP A 126 -13.85 -8.73 6.59
CA ASP A 126 -13.46 -9.61 7.68
C ASP A 126 -11.95 -9.46 7.97
N PRO A 127 -11.55 -8.91 9.13
CA PRO A 127 -10.14 -8.73 9.45
C PRO A 127 -9.33 -10.02 9.47
N ASP A 128 -9.92 -11.12 9.93
CA ASP A 128 -9.21 -12.41 9.99
C ASP A 128 -8.91 -12.93 8.59
N GLU A 129 -9.83 -12.74 7.64
CA GLU A 129 -9.62 -13.11 6.25
C GLU A 129 -8.58 -12.21 5.58
N VAL A 130 -8.55 -10.92 5.91
CA VAL A 130 -7.51 -10.02 5.40
C VAL A 130 -6.13 -10.51 5.81
N VAL A 131 -5.94 -10.82 7.09
CA VAL A 131 -4.66 -11.31 7.61
C VAL A 131 -4.26 -12.63 6.96
N LYS A 132 -5.20 -13.57 6.85
CA LYS A 132 -4.96 -14.90 6.29
C LYS A 132 -4.57 -14.83 4.81
N ARG A 133 -5.31 -14.08 4.00
CA ARG A 133 -5.03 -13.94 2.58
C ARG A 133 -3.73 -13.19 2.34
N SER A 134 -3.46 -12.18 3.14
CA SER A 134 -2.21 -11.43 3.06
C SER A 134 -1.00 -12.32 3.33
N ALA A 135 -1.06 -13.16 4.37
CA ALA A 135 0.02 -14.10 4.69
C ALA A 135 0.27 -15.09 3.53
N ALA A 136 -0.79 -15.53 2.86
CA ALA A 136 -0.68 -16.42 1.69
C ALA A 136 -0.03 -15.71 0.49
N HIS A 137 0.09 -14.39 0.52
CA HIS A 137 0.67 -13.56 -0.55
C HIS A 137 1.91 -12.81 -0.10
N ASP A 138 2.62 -13.35 0.90
CA ASP A 138 3.90 -12.83 1.38
C ASP A 138 3.82 -11.46 2.07
N VAL A 139 2.66 -11.14 2.66
CA VAL A 139 2.44 -9.95 3.48
C VAL A 139 1.95 -10.38 4.86
N ASP A 140 2.82 -10.22 5.87
CA ASP A 140 2.54 -10.65 7.24
C ASP A 140 2.21 -9.46 8.12
N PHE A 141 0.98 -9.41 8.64
CA PHE A 141 0.61 -8.39 9.61
C PHE A 141 1.20 -8.72 10.97
N LEU A 142 1.67 -7.68 11.67
CA LEU A 142 2.16 -7.84 13.04
C LEU A 142 0.99 -8.03 14.00
N PRO A 143 1.20 -8.75 15.13
CA PRO A 143 0.20 -8.78 16.19
C PRO A 143 -0.09 -7.36 16.70
N PRO A 144 -1.34 -7.04 17.09
CA PRO A 144 -1.68 -5.68 17.54
C PRO A 144 -0.82 -5.17 18.69
N ASP A 145 -0.38 -6.05 19.58
CA ASP A 145 0.44 -5.69 20.74
C ASP A 145 1.93 -5.49 20.42
N ALA A 146 2.35 -5.81 19.21
CA ALA A 146 3.74 -5.60 18.77
C ALA A 146 4.02 -4.14 18.40
N VAL A 147 3.00 -3.31 18.30
CA VAL A 147 3.11 -1.91 17.85
C VAL A 147 2.70 -0.98 18.98
N LYS A 148 3.57 -0.03 19.32
CA LYS A 148 3.33 0.93 20.40
C LYS A 148 3.35 2.34 19.86
N GLY A 149 2.65 3.24 20.53
CA GLY A 149 2.67 4.68 20.26
C GLY A 149 1.78 5.10 19.09
N GLY A 150 0.88 4.23 18.66
CA GLY A 150 -0.09 4.55 17.61
C GLY A 150 -1.31 5.37 18.13
#